data_48ec9d577567767edca2ea3c437720a9
#
_entry.id   48ec9d577567767edca2ea3c437720a9
#
_cell.length_a   1.000
_cell.length_b   1.000
_cell.length_c   1.000
_cell.angle_alpha   90.00
_cell.angle_beta   90.00
_cell.angle_gamma   90.00
#
_symmetry.space_group_name_H-M   'P 1'
#
loop_
_entity.id
_entity.type
_entity.pdbx_description
1 polymer ?
#
loop_
_entity_poly.entity_id
_entity_poly.type
_entity_poly.pdbx_seq_one_letter_code
_entity_poly.pdbx_strand_id
1 'polypeptide(L)'
;MKKSFFSVPRTLPLHALTTFLIGVGCVWPLSLSLGLTAPLSLCLTACGAVTLLFALLDCMPRLRALAYPLLLLAIGGSALSLRGQFSAVGAALTLMVHGQPLALAAYSQELSLLLSLVFTGIGASLSRSEQAFFPLALLEIALLFIVSFLGAQIGAASLLPLILALLLGGE
;
A
#
# COMPACT_ATOMS: atom_id res chain seq x y z
N MET A 1 30.00 -10.79 25.19
CA MET A 1 28.77 -9.97 25.20
C MET A 1 27.70 -10.67 24.36
N LYS A 2 26.63 -11.20 24.97
CA LYS A 2 25.47 -11.75 24.22
C LYS A 2 24.70 -10.60 23.64
N LYS A 3 24.85 -10.33 22.34
CA LYS A 3 23.93 -9.42 21.62
C LYS A 3 22.53 -10.02 21.71
N SER A 4 21.59 -9.33 22.35
CA SER A 4 20.21 -9.80 22.43
C SER A 4 19.70 -10.00 21.00
N PHE A 5 19.10 -11.15 20.75
CA PHE A 5 18.54 -11.52 19.45
C PHE A 5 17.34 -10.63 19.08
N PHE A 6 16.75 -10.00 20.08
CA PHE A 6 15.56 -9.18 19.97
C PHE A 6 15.81 -7.79 20.58
N SER A 7 15.64 -6.75 19.80
CA SER A 7 15.73 -5.36 20.26
C SER A 7 14.58 -4.55 19.63
N VAL A 8 13.79 -3.90 20.47
CA VAL A 8 12.68 -3.03 20.01
C VAL A 8 13.23 -1.60 19.91
N PRO A 9 13.37 -1.05 18.69
CA PRO A 9 13.77 0.35 18.53
C PRO A 9 12.62 1.28 18.99
N ARG A 10 12.97 2.42 19.60
CA ARG A 10 11.99 3.39 20.13
C ARG A 10 11.08 3.97 19.03
N THR A 11 11.57 4.07 17.81
CA THR A 11 10.86 4.60 16.63
C THR A 11 9.95 3.57 15.97
N LEU A 12 10.01 2.28 16.40
CA LEU A 12 9.24 1.21 15.78
C LEU A 12 7.73 1.48 15.69
N PRO A 13 7.04 1.94 16.75
CA PRO A 13 5.60 2.19 16.67
C PRO A 13 5.26 3.31 15.68
N LEU A 14 6.08 4.34 15.61
CA LEU A 14 5.89 5.44 14.66
C LEU A 14 6.06 4.96 13.21
N HIS A 15 7.14 4.23 12.92
CA HIS A 15 7.38 3.66 11.58
C HIS A 15 6.29 2.68 11.16
N ALA A 16 5.81 1.84 12.07
CA ALA A 16 4.72 0.92 11.80
C ALA A 16 3.42 1.67 11.51
N LEU A 17 3.08 2.67 12.33
CA LEU A 17 1.88 3.49 12.13
C LEU A 17 1.94 4.23 10.79
N THR A 18 3.05 4.90 10.48
CA THR A 18 3.25 5.61 9.21
C THR A 18 3.16 4.67 8.02
N THR A 19 3.80 3.49 8.08
CA THR A 19 3.72 2.46 7.04
C THR A 19 2.27 2.04 6.78
N PHE A 20 1.52 1.77 7.84
CA PHE A 20 0.12 1.37 7.75
C PHE A 20 -0.75 2.48 7.15
N LEU A 21 -0.58 3.71 7.60
CA LEU A 21 -1.34 4.86 7.12
C LEU A 21 -1.07 5.15 5.63
N ILE A 22 0.19 5.03 5.18
CA ILE A 22 0.54 5.16 3.76
C ILE A 22 -0.14 4.05 2.94
N GLY A 23 -0.05 2.80 3.39
CA GLY A 23 -0.68 1.67 2.71
C GLY A 23 -2.17 1.86 2.54
N VAL A 24 -2.89 2.11 3.63
CA VAL A 24 -4.35 2.32 3.62
C VAL A 24 -4.72 3.58 2.85
N GLY A 25 -3.98 4.68 3.06
CA GLY A 25 -4.24 5.97 2.42
C GLY A 25 -4.06 5.96 0.91
N CYS A 26 -3.19 5.12 0.37
CA CYS A 26 -3.05 4.92 -1.07
C CYS A 26 -4.10 3.96 -1.63
N VAL A 27 -4.32 2.84 -0.95
CA VAL A 27 -5.20 1.77 -1.46
C VAL A 27 -6.67 2.15 -1.42
N TRP A 28 -7.11 2.82 -0.36
CA TRP A 28 -8.52 3.16 -0.19
C TRP A 28 -9.04 4.09 -1.31
N PRO A 29 -8.46 5.28 -1.57
CA PRO A 29 -8.94 6.13 -2.65
C PRO A 29 -8.77 5.48 -4.03
N LEU A 30 -7.70 4.69 -4.26
CA LEU A 30 -7.52 3.96 -5.51
C LEU A 30 -8.58 2.87 -5.71
N SER A 31 -8.91 2.11 -4.67
CA SER A 31 -9.95 1.08 -4.79
C SER A 31 -11.33 1.70 -5.07
N LEU A 32 -11.64 2.85 -4.47
CA LEU A 32 -12.86 3.59 -4.77
C LEU A 32 -12.87 4.12 -6.21
N SER A 33 -11.75 4.70 -6.67
CA SER A 33 -11.64 5.26 -8.02
C SER A 33 -11.68 4.20 -9.11
N LEU A 34 -11.14 3.02 -8.81
CA LEU A 34 -11.18 1.87 -9.72
C LEU A 34 -12.51 1.08 -9.64
N GLY A 35 -13.46 1.50 -8.80
CA GLY A 35 -14.73 0.80 -8.62
C GLY A 35 -14.57 -0.62 -8.08
N LEU A 36 -13.49 -0.87 -7.30
CA LEU A 36 -13.26 -2.19 -6.72
C LEU A 36 -14.28 -2.46 -5.60
N THR A 37 -14.94 -3.58 -5.69
CA THR A 37 -15.97 -4.01 -4.71
C THR A 37 -15.39 -4.82 -3.55
N ALA A 38 -14.05 -4.96 -3.48
CA ALA A 38 -13.39 -5.67 -2.40
C ALA A 38 -13.72 -5.03 -1.04
N PRO A 39 -13.99 -5.83 0.00
CA PRO A 39 -14.30 -5.29 1.31
C PRO A 39 -13.09 -4.54 1.87
N LEU A 40 -13.33 -3.37 2.47
CA LEU A 40 -12.29 -2.56 3.10
C LEU A 40 -11.49 -3.35 4.14
N SER A 41 -12.14 -4.31 4.83
CA SER A 41 -11.49 -5.21 5.78
C SER A 41 -10.34 -6.01 5.16
N LEU A 42 -10.46 -6.43 3.90
CA LEU A 42 -9.40 -7.14 3.19
C LEU A 42 -8.18 -6.23 2.96
N CYS A 43 -8.40 -4.98 2.56
CA CYS A 43 -7.32 -4.01 2.40
C CYS A 43 -6.62 -3.71 3.74
N LEU A 44 -7.42 -3.50 4.81
CA LEU A 44 -6.89 -3.24 6.15
C LEU A 44 -6.10 -4.42 6.70
N THR A 45 -6.58 -5.66 6.52
CA THR A 45 -5.87 -6.86 6.97
C THR A 45 -4.59 -7.09 6.17
N ALA A 46 -4.60 -6.87 4.86
CA ALA A 46 -3.41 -6.99 4.02
C ALA A 46 -2.35 -5.93 4.40
N CYS A 47 -2.74 -4.66 4.51
CA CYS A 47 -1.84 -3.59 4.95
C CYS A 47 -1.32 -3.85 6.37
N GLY A 48 -2.17 -4.30 7.28
CA GLY A 48 -1.79 -4.67 8.64
C GLY A 48 -0.79 -5.83 8.70
N ALA A 49 -1.03 -6.88 7.93
CA ALA A 49 -0.13 -8.04 7.87
C ALA A 49 1.27 -7.66 7.36
N VAL A 50 1.36 -6.86 6.29
CA VAL A 50 2.65 -6.36 5.77
C VAL A 50 3.33 -5.47 6.80
N THR A 51 2.61 -4.55 7.43
CA THR A 51 3.14 -3.67 8.48
C THR A 51 3.70 -4.48 9.65
N LEU A 52 2.96 -5.49 10.12
CA LEU A 52 3.41 -6.39 11.18
C LEU A 52 4.64 -7.19 10.78
N LEU A 53 4.69 -7.70 9.55
CA LEU A 53 5.86 -8.39 9.02
C LEU A 53 7.11 -7.51 9.12
N PHE A 54 7.02 -6.26 8.63
CA PHE A 54 8.14 -5.33 8.69
C PHE A 54 8.50 -4.96 10.13
N ALA A 55 7.51 -4.73 11.01
CA ALA A 55 7.75 -4.42 12.42
C ALA A 55 8.43 -5.57 13.17
N LEU A 56 8.02 -6.82 12.94
CA LEU A 56 8.64 -7.99 13.52
C LEU A 56 10.09 -8.18 13.05
N LEU A 57 10.33 -8.00 11.74
CA LEU A 57 11.67 -8.14 11.18
C LEU A 57 12.60 -7.01 11.60
N ASP A 58 12.08 -5.80 11.87
CA ASP A 58 12.85 -4.69 12.44
C ASP A 58 13.30 -4.98 13.87
N CYS A 59 12.54 -5.77 14.63
CA CYS A 59 12.97 -6.25 15.96
C CYS A 59 14.10 -7.28 15.88
N MET A 60 14.33 -7.88 14.70
CA MET A 60 15.33 -8.93 14.47
C MET A 60 16.41 -8.47 13.48
N PRO A 61 17.47 -7.77 13.90
CA PRO A 61 18.44 -7.14 13.00
C PRO A 61 19.10 -8.10 11.99
N ARG A 62 19.17 -9.40 12.32
CA ARG A 62 19.72 -10.42 11.42
C ARG A 62 18.77 -10.81 10.29
N LEU A 63 17.47 -10.68 10.51
CA LEU A 63 16.43 -11.10 9.57
C LEU A 63 15.80 -9.91 8.81
N ARG A 64 16.18 -8.68 9.18
CA ARG A 64 15.63 -7.46 8.58
C ARG A 64 15.76 -7.44 7.06
N ALA A 65 16.86 -7.94 6.52
CA ALA A 65 17.09 -8.01 5.07
C ALA A 65 16.11 -8.95 4.34
N LEU A 66 15.45 -9.86 5.05
CA LEU A 66 14.47 -10.79 4.47
C LEU A 66 13.09 -10.15 4.24
N ALA A 67 12.82 -8.98 4.83
CA ALA A 67 11.52 -8.30 4.70
C ALA A 67 11.16 -8.03 3.23
N TYR A 68 12.10 -7.49 2.46
CA TYR A 68 11.88 -7.18 1.04
C TYR A 68 11.74 -8.42 0.15
N PRO A 69 12.61 -9.45 0.24
CA PRO A 69 12.40 -10.71 -0.50
C PRO A 69 11.06 -11.36 -0.20
N LEU A 70 10.62 -11.40 1.06
CA LEU A 70 9.32 -11.95 1.45
C LEU A 70 8.16 -11.15 0.86
N LEU A 71 8.26 -9.82 0.89
CA LEU A 71 7.27 -8.95 0.25
C LEU A 71 7.21 -9.17 -1.26
N LEU A 72 8.37 -9.26 -1.93
CA LEU A 72 8.44 -9.55 -3.37
C LEU A 72 7.83 -10.92 -3.72
N LEU A 73 8.05 -11.93 -2.88
CA LEU A 73 7.41 -13.24 -3.05
C LEU A 73 5.88 -13.14 -2.89
N ALA A 74 5.39 -12.36 -1.93
CA ALA A 74 3.96 -12.14 -1.73
C ALA A 74 3.34 -11.38 -2.92
N ILE A 75 4.01 -10.33 -3.41
CA ILE A 75 3.60 -9.59 -4.62
C ILE A 75 3.62 -10.51 -5.85
N GLY A 76 4.68 -11.29 -6.03
CA GLY A 76 4.79 -12.25 -7.12
C GLY A 76 3.70 -13.32 -7.07
N GLY A 77 3.39 -13.85 -5.89
CA GLY A 77 2.31 -14.80 -5.67
C GLY A 77 0.93 -14.23 -6.01
N SER A 78 0.65 -13.00 -5.56
CA SER A 78 -0.61 -12.32 -5.89
C SER A 78 -0.70 -11.94 -7.37
N ALA A 79 0.42 -11.55 -8.01
CA ALA A 79 0.47 -11.31 -9.44
C ALA A 79 0.27 -12.59 -10.26
N LEU A 80 0.79 -13.74 -9.79
CA LEU A 80 0.58 -15.03 -10.45
C LEU A 80 -0.89 -15.47 -10.43
N SER A 81 -1.65 -15.11 -9.39
CA SER A 81 -3.10 -15.37 -9.35
C SER A 81 -3.86 -14.62 -10.46
N LEU A 82 -3.32 -13.47 -10.90
CA LEU A 82 -3.85 -12.67 -12.00
C LEU A 82 -3.29 -13.06 -13.38
N ARG A 83 -2.35 -14.03 -13.47
CA ARG A 83 -1.59 -14.31 -14.69
C ARG A 83 -2.44 -14.57 -15.92
N GLY A 84 -3.56 -15.28 -15.77
CA GLY A 84 -4.50 -15.54 -16.88
C GLY A 84 -5.41 -14.35 -17.24
N GLN A 85 -5.37 -13.29 -16.48
CA GLN A 85 -6.35 -12.19 -16.52
C GLN A 85 -5.71 -10.83 -16.84
N PHE A 86 -4.38 -10.76 -16.98
CA PHE A 86 -3.67 -9.49 -17.23
C PHE A 86 -4.17 -8.77 -18.48
N SER A 87 -4.48 -9.50 -19.57
CA SER A 87 -5.02 -8.92 -20.79
C SER A 87 -6.43 -8.35 -20.56
N ALA A 88 -7.26 -9.04 -19.79
CA ALA A 88 -8.61 -8.61 -19.45
C ALA A 88 -8.59 -7.40 -18.50
N VAL A 89 -7.68 -7.40 -17.52
CA VAL A 89 -7.46 -6.24 -16.62
C VAL A 89 -6.95 -5.04 -17.41
N GLY A 90 -6.02 -5.24 -18.35
CA GLY A 90 -5.51 -4.18 -19.22
C GLY A 90 -6.60 -3.60 -20.13
N ALA A 91 -7.45 -4.45 -20.70
CA ALA A 91 -8.60 -4.04 -21.50
C ALA A 91 -9.62 -3.25 -20.65
N ALA A 92 -9.89 -3.70 -19.44
CA ALA A 92 -10.79 -3.03 -18.52
C ALA A 92 -10.26 -1.64 -18.10
N LEU A 93 -8.95 -1.49 -17.88
CA LEU A 93 -8.31 -0.20 -17.61
C LEU A 93 -8.40 0.76 -18.81
N THR A 94 -8.20 0.25 -20.04
CA THR A 94 -8.37 1.05 -21.25
C THR A 94 -9.83 1.53 -21.44
N LEU A 95 -10.80 0.68 -21.16
CA LEU A 95 -12.21 1.05 -21.18
C LEU A 95 -12.54 2.13 -20.14
N MET A 96 -11.89 2.08 -18.96
CA MET A 96 -12.03 3.09 -17.92
C MET A 96 -11.58 4.47 -18.39
N VAL A 97 -10.43 4.55 -19.03
CA VAL A 97 -9.89 5.81 -19.57
C VAL A 97 -10.84 6.41 -20.62
N HIS A 98 -11.63 5.58 -21.31
CA HIS A 98 -12.64 6.01 -22.26
C HIS A 98 -14.04 6.26 -21.63
N GLY A 99 -14.13 6.30 -20.30
CA GLY A 99 -15.35 6.67 -19.57
C GLY A 99 -16.43 5.59 -19.53
N GLN A 100 -16.09 4.32 -19.79
CA GLN A 100 -17.04 3.22 -19.69
C GLN A 100 -17.01 2.58 -18.29
N PRO A 101 -18.18 2.20 -17.73
CA PRO A 101 -18.26 1.57 -16.42
C PRO A 101 -17.57 0.19 -16.44
N LEU A 102 -16.86 -0.10 -15.40
CA LEU A 102 -15.83 -1.10 -15.28
C LEU A 102 -16.30 -2.53 -15.03
N ALA A 103 -15.70 -3.45 -15.77
CA ALA A 103 -15.72 -4.89 -15.47
C ALA A 103 -14.61 -5.32 -14.49
N LEU A 104 -13.95 -4.39 -13.76
CA LEU A 104 -12.90 -4.73 -12.77
C LEU A 104 -13.45 -5.38 -11.50
N ALA A 105 -14.75 -5.32 -11.27
CA ALA A 105 -15.40 -5.94 -10.11
C ALA A 105 -15.09 -7.45 -9.99
N ALA A 106 -14.91 -8.14 -11.11
CA ALA A 106 -14.56 -9.56 -11.13
C ALA A 106 -13.15 -9.87 -10.56
N TYR A 107 -12.24 -8.89 -10.58
CA TYR A 107 -10.84 -9.02 -10.13
C TYR A 107 -10.54 -8.17 -8.89
N SER A 108 -11.59 -7.68 -8.23
CA SER A 108 -11.45 -6.66 -7.19
C SER A 108 -10.67 -7.14 -5.98
N GLN A 109 -10.76 -8.41 -5.61
CA GLN A 109 -10.06 -8.96 -4.45
C GLN A 109 -8.55 -9.07 -4.70
N GLU A 110 -8.16 -9.66 -5.83
CA GLU A 110 -6.77 -9.87 -6.23
C GLU A 110 -6.06 -8.53 -6.48
N LEU A 111 -6.74 -7.59 -7.15
CA LEU A 111 -6.21 -6.26 -7.39
C LEU A 111 -6.05 -5.47 -6.09
N SER A 112 -7.02 -5.53 -5.19
CA SER A 112 -6.94 -4.87 -3.89
C SER A 112 -5.83 -5.43 -3.02
N LEU A 113 -5.61 -6.75 -3.04
CA LEU A 113 -4.48 -7.40 -2.38
C LEU A 113 -3.15 -6.93 -2.97
N LEU A 114 -3.02 -6.97 -4.30
CA LEU A 114 -1.80 -6.54 -5.00
C LEU A 114 -1.46 -5.09 -4.67
N LEU A 115 -2.44 -4.18 -4.78
CA LEU A 115 -2.27 -2.77 -4.43
C LEU A 115 -1.87 -2.60 -2.97
N SER A 116 -2.51 -3.33 -2.04
CA SER A 116 -2.19 -3.27 -0.62
C SER A 116 -0.74 -3.69 -0.34
N LEU A 117 -0.27 -4.78 -0.96
CA LEU A 117 1.11 -5.26 -0.81
C LEU A 117 2.12 -4.25 -1.35
N VAL A 118 1.86 -3.70 -2.56
CA VAL A 118 2.76 -2.76 -3.22
C VAL A 118 2.85 -1.44 -2.44
N PHE A 119 1.71 -0.80 -2.14
CA PHE A 119 1.71 0.51 -1.50
C PHE A 119 2.16 0.45 -0.04
N THR A 120 1.84 -0.62 0.70
CA THR A 120 2.36 -0.78 2.06
C THR A 120 3.86 -1.06 2.03
N GLY A 121 4.37 -1.79 1.02
CA GLY A 121 5.80 -1.99 0.82
C GLY A 121 6.55 -0.69 0.52
N ILE A 122 5.98 0.17 -0.33
CA ILE A 122 6.49 1.53 -0.58
C ILE A 122 6.47 2.33 0.73
N GLY A 123 5.36 2.31 1.47
CA GLY A 123 5.24 2.96 2.77
C GLY A 123 6.29 2.48 3.77
N ALA A 124 6.57 1.17 3.82
CA ALA A 124 7.61 0.60 4.68
C ALA A 124 9.03 1.09 4.30
N SER A 125 9.27 1.34 3.03
CA SER A 125 10.55 1.89 2.56
C SER A 125 10.66 3.38 2.90
N LEU A 126 9.61 4.15 2.66
CA LEU A 126 9.57 5.59 2.90
C LEU A 126 9.64 5.92 4.38
N SER A 127 8.88 5.23 5.23
CA SER A 127 8.85 5.49 6.69
C SER A 127 10.19 5.28 7.40
N ARG A 128 11.15 4.64 6.73
CA ARG A 128 12.51 4.40 7.24
C ARG A 128 13.56 5.35 6.67
N SER A 129 13.18 6.20 5.73
CA SER A 129 14.06 7.20 5.13
C SER A 129 14.09 8.45 5.98
N GLU A 130 15.29 9.01 6.23
CA GLU A 130 15.45 10.31 6.92
C GLU A 130 14.86 11.49 6.14
N GLN A 131 14.60 11.30 4.85
CA GLN A 131 14.02 12.30 3.94
C GLN A 131 12.66 11.85 3.39
N ALA A 132 11.85 11.21 4.23
CA ALA A 132 10.59 10.60 3.80
C ALA A 132 9.53 11.64 3.36
N PHE A 133 9.59 12.86 3.89
CA PHE A 133 8.57 13.88 3.65
C PHE A 133 8.39 14.22 2.16
N PHE A 134 9.49 14.49 1.45
CA PHE A 134 9.41 14.88 0.04
C PHE A 134 8.87 13.77 -0.88
N PRO A 135 9.40 12.54 -0.87
CA PRO A 135 8.86 11.46 -1.69
C PRO A 135 7.44 11.06 -1.28
N LEU A 136 7.07 11.22 -0.01
CA LEU A 136 5.70 10.98 0.45
C LEU A 136 4.73 12.02 -0.12
N ALA A 137 5.07 13.30 -0.04
CA ALA A 137 4.27 14.38 -0.63
C ALA A 137 4.11 14.20 -2.14
N LEU A 138 5.17 13.78 -2.83
CA LEU A 138 5.14 13.52 -4.28
C LEU A 138 4.24 12.32 -4.61
N LEU A 139 4.28 11.26 -3.80
CA LEU A 139 3.39 10.11 -3.92
C LEU A 139 1.92 10.52 -3.76
N GLU A 140 1.62 11.38 -2.78
CA GLU A 140 0.27 11.91 -2.57
C GLU A 140 -0.23 12.73 -3.75
N ILE A 141 0.59 13.66 -4.23
CA ILE A 141 0.24 14.50 -5.38
C ILE A 141 -0.02 13.60 -6.61
N ALA A 142 0.84 12.62 -6.87
CA ALA A 142 0.67 11.68 -7.98
C ALA A 142 -0.62 10.87 -7.84
N LEU A 143 -0.93 10.39 -6.63
CA LEU A 143 -2.15 9.65 -6.35
C LEU A 143 -3.39 10.50 -6.54
N LEU A 144 -3.42 11.73 -6.03
CA LEU A 144 -4.52 12.68 -6.22
C LEU A 144 -4.72 13.00 -7.70
N PHE A 145 -3.63 13.16 -8.46
CA PHE A 145 -3.69 13.37 -9.89
C PHE A 145 -4.32 12.17 -10.62
N ILE A 146 -3.86 10.96 -10.33
CA ILE A 146 -4.40 9.72 -10.94
C ILE A 146 -5.89 9.59 -10.64
N VAL A 147 -6.26 9.79 -9.38
CA VAL A 147 -7.64 9.64 -8.92
C VAL A 147 -8.54 10.72 -9.56
N SER A 148 -8.07 11.96 -9.64
CA SER A 148 -8.78 13.05 -10.32
C SER A 148 -8.94 12.78 -11.83
N PHE A 149 -7.89 12.23 -12.46
CA PHE A 149 -7.93 11.84 -13.88
C PHE A 149 -8.94 10.73 -14.15
N LEU A 150 -9.10 9.80 -13.21
CA LEU A 150 -10.10 8.73 -13.30
C LEU A 150 -11.55 9.22 -13.08
N GLY A 151 -11.74 10.51 -12.78
CA GLY A 151 -13.07 11.12 -12.60
C GLY A 151 -13.83 10.65 -11.36
N ALA A 152 -13.14 10.01 -10.42
CA ALA A 152 -13.76 9.48 -9.21
C ALA A 152 -14.05 10.61 -8.21
N GLN A 153 -15.27 10.64 -7.70
CA GLN A 153 -15.62 11.48 -6.54
C GLN A 153 -15.12 10.82 -5.27
N ILE A 154 -13.97 11.28 -4.77
CA ILE A 154 -13.39 10.76 -3.54
C ILE A 154 -13.94 11.56 -2.37
N GLY A 155 -14.49 10.85 -1.39
CA GLY A 155 -14.84 11.46 -0.12
C GLY A 155 -13.56 11.90 0.63
N ALA A 156 -13.58 13.09 1.23
CA ALA A 156 -12.46 13.60 2.01
C ALA A 156 -11.97 12.61 3.10
N ALA A 157 -12.86 11.76 3.58
CA ALA A 157 -12.53 10.73 4.58
C ALA A 157 -11.49 9.71 4.11
N SER A 158 -11.46 9.37 2.80
CA SER A 158 -10.51 8.40 2.25
C SER A 158 -9.07 8.94 2.16
N LEU A 159 -8.90 10.26 2.22
CA LEU A 159 -7.60 10.94 2.20
C LEU A 159 -7.02 11.16 3.60
N LEU A 160 -7.83 11.04 4.66
CA LEU A 160 -7.39 11.24 6.03
C LEU A 160 -6.16 10.42 6.42
N PRO A 161 -6.06 9.11 6.12
CA PRO A 161 -4.89 8.33 6.47
C PRO A 161 -3.59 8.87 5.84
N LEU A 162 -3.69 9.38 4.61
CA LEU A 162 -2.54 9.95 3.89
C LEU A 162 -2.07 11.26 4.54
N ILE A 163 -3.01 12.15 4.85
CA ILE A 163 -2.72 13.43 5.55
C ILE A 163 -2.07 13.16 6.91
N LEU A 164 -2.58 12.17 7.66
CA LEU A 164 -1.99 11.76 8.93
C LEU A 164 -0.58 11.20 8.75
N ALA A 165 -0.34 10.42 7.69
CA ALA A 165 0.99 9.89 7.39
C ALA A 165 2.00 11.00 7.08
N LEU A 166 1.58 12.06 6.36
CA LEU A 166 2.41 13.24 6.08
C LEU A 166 2.78 13.99 7.36
N LEU A 167 1.80 14.19 8.25
CA LEU A 167 2.03 14.89 9.52
C LEU A 167 3.01 14.11 10.41
N LEU A 168 2.90 12.79 10.45
CA LEU A 168 3.79 11.93 11.25
C LEU A 168 5.17 11.72 10.61
N GLY A 169 5.28 11.81 9.30
CA GLY A 169 6.55 11.67 8.58
C GLY A 169 7.35 12.97 8.47
N GLY A 170 6.79 14.08 8.90
CA GLY A 170 7.43 15.41 8.90
C GLY A 170 8.18 15.74 10.20
N GLU A 171 8.10 14.90 11.23
CA GLU A 171 8.86 14.99 12.47
C GLU A 171 10.15 14.17 12.41
#